data_db741ca839716f573e9037b984de9ac1
#
_entry.id   db741ca839716f573e9037b984de9ac1
#
_cell.length_a   1.000
_cell.length_b   1.000
_cell.length_c   1.000
_cell.angle_alpha   90.00
_cell.angle_beta   90.00
_cell.angle_gamma   90.00
#
_symmetry.space_group_name_H-M   'P 1'
#
loop_
_entity.id
_entity.type
_entity.pdbx_description
1 polymer ?
#
loop_
_entity_poly.entity_id
_entity_poly.type
_entity_poly.pdbx_seq_one_letter_code
_entity_poly.pdbx_strand_id
1 'polypeptide(L)'
;MENLKMYEGKAKVLYGTGDPNVLLMQFKDDITAGDGAKKDTMTNKSSLNCTISKKIFEHLHTLNVDTHYISSPEVNEQFVRAVKIIPIEVVIRNFAAGSICRRYGINKGVGFSTPLLELFLKNDDLHDPLIGEDVIVEMNWATRNELREMKERAHIVH
;
A
#
# COMPACT_ATOMS: atom_id res chain seq x y z
N MET A 1 -18.56 16.88 15.93
CA MET A 1 -17.39 17.64 15.41
C MET A 1 -17.13 17.11 14.02
N GLU A 2 -17.09 17.96 12.99
CA GLU A 2 -16.70 17.53 11.64
C GLU A 2 -15.24 17.06 11.68
N ASN A 3 -15.00 15.85 11.20
CA ASN A 3 -13.65 15.31 11.10
C ASN A 3 -12.89 16.09 10.03
N LEU A 4 -11.78 16.73 10.41
CA LEU A 4 -10.95 17.50 9.47
C LEU A 4 -10.35 16.58 8.42
N LYS A 5 -10.63 16.82 7.12
CA LYS A 5 -10.01 16.08 6.03
C LYS A 5 -8.51 16.38 5.97
N MET A 6 -7.67 15.35 6.14
CA MET A 6 -6.21 15.44 6.17
C MET A 6 -5.59 15.09 4.82
N TYR A 7 -6.15 14.11 4.12
CA TYR A 7 -5.62 13.63 2.85
C TYR A 7 -6.73 12.96 2.03
N GLU A 8 -6.65 13.08 0.71
CA GLU A 8 -7.52 12.34 -0.22
C GLU A 8 -6.69 11.71 -1.35
N GLY A 9 -6.79 10.38 -1.47
CA GLY A 9 -6.20 9.58 -2.53
C GLY A 9 -7.23 9.06 -3.53
N LYS A 10 -6.77 8.23 -4.45
CA LYS A 10 -7.62 7.64 -5.51
C LYS A 10 -8.80 6.80 -4.96
N ALA A 11 -8.58 6.07 -3.86
CA ALA A 11 -9.55 5.11 -3.31
C ALA A 11 -9.97 5.39 -1.86
N LYS A 12 -9.36 6.33 -1.17
CA LYS A 12 -9.52 6.57 0.27
C LYS A 12 -9.41 8.04 0.61
N VAL A 13 -10.10 8.44 1.68
CA VAL A 13 -9.93 9.75 2.34
C VAL A 13 -9.50 9.50 3.78
N LEU A 14 -8.56 10.30 4.29
CA LEU A 14 -8.15 10.28 5.68
C LEU A 14 -8.67 11.52 6.40
N TYR A 15 -9.26 11.32 7.55
CA TYR A 15 -9.75 12.36 8.42
C TYR A 15 -9.03 12.31 9.77
N GLY A 16 -8.77 13.49 10.34
CA GLY A 16 -8.32 13.61 11.72
C GLY A 16 -9.43 13.18 12.67
N THR A 17 -9.03 12.60 13.81
CA THR A 17 -9.92 12.32 14.94
C THR A 17 -9.60 13.24 16.11
N GLY A 18 -10.23 13.05 17.26
CA GLY A 18 -9.84 13.75 18.48
C GLY A 18 -8.50 13.29 19.05
N ASP A 19 -7.98 12.13 18.62
CA ASP A 19 -6.65 11.61 19.00
C ASP A 19 -5.67 11.87 17.85
N PRO A 20 -4.54 12.59 18.09
CA PRO A 20 -3.54 12.87 17.07
C PRO A 20 -2.83 11.63 16.54
N ASN A 21 -2.89 10.50 17.25
CA ASN A 21 -2.29 9.23 16.85
C ASN A 21 -3.24 8.34 16.04
N VAL A 22 -4.49 8.75 15.85
CA VAL A 22 -5.52 7.95 15.19
C VAL A 22 -6.17 8.75 14.06
N LEU A 23 -6.27 8.14 12.88
CA LEU A 23 -6.99 8.68 11.74
C LEU A 23 -8.19 7.80 11.42
N LEU A 24 -9.25 8.42 10.90
CA LEU A 24 -10.36 7.72 10.27
C LEU A 24 -10.09 7.64 8.77
N MET A 25 -9.99 6.43 8.25
CA MET A 25 -9.85 6.15 6.82
C MET A 25 -11.18 5.72 6.24
N GLN A 26 -11.70 6.51 5.31
CA GLN A 26 -12.95 6.21 4.59
C GLN A 26 -12.61 5.72 3.18
N PHE A 27 -13.16 4.57 2.80
CA PHE A 27 -13.02 4.01 1.46
C PHE A 27 -14.03 4.66 0.52
N LYS A 28 -13.64 4.81 -0.76
CA LYS A 28 -14.44 5.44 -1.82
C LYS A 28 -14.91 4.41 -2.82
N ASP A 29 -16.05 4.68 -3.43
CA ASP A 29 -16.58 3.89 -4.56
C ASP A 29 -15.92 4.27 -5.90
N ASP A 30 -15.02 5.25 -5.90
CA ASP A 30 -14.31 5.72 -7.09
C ASP A 30 -13.45 4.63 -7.72
N ILE A 31 -13.53 4.50 -9.04
CA ILE A 31 -12.61 3.71 -9.86
C ILE A 31 -11.79 4.65 -10.72
N THR A 32 -10.49 4.40 -10.79
CA THR A 32 -9.58 5.09 -11.71
C THR A 32 -8.81 4.07 -12.53
N ALA A 33 -8.63 4.34 -13.82
CA ALA A 33 -7.81 3.54 -14.73
C ALA A 33 -6.94 4.46 -15.60
N GLY A 34 -5.81 3.93 -16.11
CA GLY A 34 -4.88 4.68 -16.96
C GLY A 34 -4.32 5.91 -16.24
N ASP A 35 -3.68 5.71 -15.09
CA ASP A 35 -3.07 6.76 -14.24
C ASP A 35 -4.04 7.91 -13.86
N GLY A 36 -5.33 7.56 -13.70
CA GLY A 36 -6.37 8.53 -13.33
C GLY A 36 -7.06 9.22 -14.51
N ALA A 37 -6.70 8.89 -15.75
CA ALA A 37 -7.31 9.46 -16.96
C ALA A 37 -8.78 9.06 -17.14
N LYS A 38 -9.17 7.88 -16.64
CA LYS A 38 -10.57 7.43 -16.63
C LYS A 38 -11.05 7.35 -15.20
N LYS A 39 -12.20 7.98 -14.93
CA LYS A 39 -12.87 7.96 -13.62
C LYS A 39 -14.28 7.41 -13.79
N ASP A 40 -14.68 6.53 -12.88
CA ASP A 40 -16.02 5.97 -12.79
C ASP A 40 -16.34 5.65 -11.32
N THR A 41 -17.55 5.24 -11.02
CA THR A 41 -17.97 4.81 -9.69
C THR A 41 -18.53 3.40 -9.75
N MET A 42 -18.20 2.58 -8.75
CA MET A 42 -18.73 1.23 -8.62
C MET A 42 -19.39 1.08 -7.26
N THR A 43 -20.70 0.94 -7.27
CA THR A 43 -21.48 0.77 -6.03
C THR A 43 -20.96 -0.38 -5.19
N ASN A 44 -20.82 -0.16 -3.90
CA ASN A 44 -20.30 -1.10 -2.90
C ASN A 44 -18.81 -1.45 -3.01
N LYS A 45 -18.02 -0.83 -3.90
CA LYS A 45 -16.57 -1.04 -3.95
C LYS A 45 -15.90 -0.64 -2.63
N SER A 46 -16.33 0.47 -2.03
CA SER A 46 -15.84 0.95 -0.74
C SER A 46 -15.99 -0.10 0.37
N SER A 47 -17.18 -0.65 0.52
CA SER A 47 -17.48 -1.67 1.55
C SER A 47 -16.76 -2.98 1.31
N LEU A 48 -16.64 -3.42 0.04
CA LEU A 48 -15.87 -4.61 -0.31
C LEU A 48 -14.38 -4.43 -0.01
N ASN A 49 -13.80 -3.31 -0.42
CA ASN A 49 -12.39 -3.02 -0.16
C ASN A 49 -12.11 -2.90 1.34
N CYS A 50 -12.99 -2.25 2.10
CA CYS A 50 -12.88 -2.15 3.55
C CYS A 50 -12.93 -3.54 4.20
N THR A 51 -13.88 -4.39 3.80
CA THR A 51 -14.04 -5.75 4.33
C THR A 51 -12.82 -6.63 4.02
N ILE A 52 -12.31 -6.58 2.78
CA ILE A 52 -11.11 -7.33 2.39
C ILE A 52 -9.89 -6.84 3.19
N SER A 53 -9.68 -5.53 3.25
CA SER A 53 -8.60 -4.90 4.01
C SER A 53 -8.65 -5.31 5.49
N LYS A 54 -9.82 -5.23 6.13
CA LYS A 54 -10.05 -5.68 7.51
C LYS A 54 -9.61 -7.13 7.71
N LYS A 55 -10.13 -8.06 6.89
CA LYS A 55 -9.81 -9.48 7.01
C LYS A 55 -8.32 -9.78 6.88
N ILE A 56 -7.65 -9.09 5.94
CA ILE A 56 -6.20 -9.25 5.75
C ILE A 56 -5.45 -8.74 6.98
N PHE A 57 -5.75 -7.54 7.49
CA PHE A 57 -5.06 -7.00 8.66
C PHE A 57 -5.34 -7.80 9.93
N GLU A 58 -6.56 -8.24 10.15
CA GLU A 58 -6.90 -9.12 11.28
C GLU A 58 -6.11 -10.45 11.19
N HIS A 59 -5.97 -11.04 9.99
CA HIS A 59 -5.14 -12.21 9.80
C HIS A 59 -3.65 -11.94 10.08
N LEU A 60 -3.10 -10.84 9.59
CA LEU A 60 -1.71 -10.44 9.86
C LEU A 60 -1.45 -10.26 11.37
N HIS A 61 -2.42 -9.72 12.12
CA HIS A 61 -2.31 -9.62 13.58
C HIS A 61 -2.22 -11.01 14.26
N THR A 62 -2.92 -12.04 13.73
CA THR A 62 -2.77 -13.41 14.26
C THR A 62 -1.37 -13.99 14.02
N LEU A 63 -0.64 -13.47 13.05
CA LEU A 63 0.74 -13.83 12.73
C LEU A 63 1.78 -12.93 13.42
N ASN A 64 1.34 -12.07 14.37
CA ASN A 64 2.17 -11.08 15.04
C ASN A 64 2.87 -10.07 14.09
N VAL A 65 2.23 -9.77 12.96
CA VAL A 65 2.66 -8.70 12.06
C VAL A 65 1.96 -7.41 12.46
N ASP A 66 2.73 -6.45 12.97
CA ASP A 66 2.22 -5.11 13.28
C ASP A 66 1.79 -4.38 12.01
N THR A 67 0.62 -3.76 12.09
CA THR A 67 0.06 -2.95 11.00
C THR A 67 -0.46 -1.61 11.53
N HIS A 68 -0.86 -0.72 10.62
CA HIS A 68 -1.52 0.54 11.01
C HIS A 68 -3.02 0.36 11.35
N TYR A 69 -3.62 -0.78 11.03
CA TYR A 69 -5.04 -1.06 11.27
C TYR A 69 -5.35 -1.16 12.77
N ILE A 70 -6.44 -0.52 13.20
CA ILE A 70 -6.93 -0.59 14.59
C ILE A 70 -8.27 -1.33 14.62
N SER A 71 -9.27 -0.81 13.90
CA SER A 71 -10.63 -1.39 13.87
C SER A 71 -11.44 -0.85 12.69
N SER A 72 -12.61 -1.45 12.43
CA SER A 72 -13.55 -0.95 11.41
C SER A 72 -14.86 -0.61 12.11
N PRO A 73 -15.15 0.68 12.35
CA PRO A 73 -16.38 1.11 13.01
C PRO A 73 -17.61 0.97 12.10
N GLU A 74 -17.43 1.17 10.78
CA GLU A 74 -18.49 1.14 9.78
C GLU A 74 -18.08 0.29 8.58
N VAL A 75 -19.02 0.02 7.67
CA VAL A 75 -18.84 -0.90 6.54
C VAL A 75 -17.80 -0.44 5.53
N ASN A 76 -17.50 0.85 5.46
CA ASN A 76 -16.53 1.46 4.56
C ASN A 76 -15.48 2.32 5.28
N GLU A 77 -15.34 2.15 6.60
CA GLU A 77 -14.44 2.95 7.42
C GLU A 77 -13.49 2.08 8.27
N GLN A 78 -12.29 2.60 8.51
CA GLN A 78 -11.31 2.00 9.41
C GLN A 78 -10.66 3.08 10.27
N PHE A 79 -10.51 2.83 11.56
CA PHE A 79 -9.55 3.53 12.37
C PHE A 79 -8.16 2.98 12.12
N VAL A 80 -7.21 3.87 11.87
CA VAL A 80 -5.82 3.52 11.61
C VAL A 80 -4.88 4.39 12.43
N ARG A 81 -3.69 3.88 12.75
CA ARG A 81 -2.64 4.67 13.39
C ARG A 81 -2.16 5.76 12.43
N ALA A 82 -1.96 6.97 12.95
CA ALA A 82 -1.29 8.05 12.25
C ALA A 82 0.20 7.72 12.16
N VAL A 83 0.67 7.34 10.95
CA VAL A 83 2.05 6.91 10.72
C VAL A 83 2.72 7.80 9.67
N LYS A 84 4.04 7.93 9.76
CA LYS A 84 4.84 8.51 8.68
C LYS A 84 5.15 7.42 7.67
N ILE A 85 4.69 7.60 6.43
CA ILE A 85 4.93 6.64 5.35
C ILE A 85 6.38 6.74 4.87
N ILE A 86 7.07 5.60 4.79
CA ILE A 86 8.30 5.48 3.99
C ILE A 86 7.85 5.36 2.53
N PRO A 87 8.31 6.25 1.62
CA PRO A 87 7.78 6.31 0.25
C PRO A 87 8.34 5.19 -0.65
N ILE A 88 8.38 3.98 -0.14
CA ILE A 88 8.91 2.79 -0.84
C ILE A 88 7.84 1.71 -0.89
N GLU A 89 7.54 1.23 -2.08
CA GLU A 89 6.72 0.04 -2.30
C GLU A 89 7.62 -1.19 -2.40
N VAL A 90 7.34 -2.21 -1.58
CA VAL A 90 8.03 -3.50 -1.61
C VAL A 90 7.16 -4.51 -2.34
N VAL A 91 7.65 -5.05 -3.45
CA VAL A 91 6.91 -5.99 -4.30
C VAL A 91 7.62 -7.34 -4.32
N ILE A 92 6.91 -8.42 -3.97
CA ILE A 92 7.40 -9.80 -4.11
C ILE A 92 6.64 -10.48 -5.26
N ARG A 93 7.38 -11.13 -6.15
CA ARG A 93 6.81 -11.78 -7.34
C ARG A 93 7.23 -13.25 -7.43
N ASN A 94 6.26 -14.14 -7.54
CA ASN A 94 6.46 -15.55 -7.90
C ASN A 94 6.51 -15.77 -9.41
N PHE A 95 5.84 -14.88 -10.17
CA PHE A 95 5.70 -14.97 -11.61
C PHE A 95 5.92 -13.61 -12.28
N ALA A 96 6.42 -13.64 -13.51
CA ALA A 96 6.55 -12.44 -14.34
C ALA A 96 5.16 -11.89 -14.71
N ALA A 97 4.84 -10.68 -14.26
CA ALA A 97 3.63 -9.95 -14.62
C ALA A 97 3.86 -8.43 -14.53
N GLY A 98 3.12 -7.67 -15.36
CA GLY A 98 3.16 -6.21 -15.33
C GLY A 98 4.50 -5.62 -15.78
N SER A 99 5.05 -4.68 -15.00
CA SER A 99 6.22 -3.88 -15.40
C SER A 99 7.50 -4.70 -15.60
N ILE A 100 7.71 -5.79 -14.86
CA ILE A 100 8.89 -6.65 -15.00
C ILE A 100 8.99 -7.27 -16.41
N CYS A 101 7.84 -7.65 -17.00
CA CYS A 101 7.82 -8.19 -18.36
C CYS A 101 8.35 -7.16 -19.36
N ARG A 102 7.93 -5.91 -19.24
CA ARG A 102 8.36 -4.82 -20.15
C ARG A 102 9.82 -4.44 -19.91
N ARG A 103 10.27 -4.38 -18.64
CA ARG A 103 11.65 -3.98 -18.33
C ARG A 103 12.69 -4.97 -18.83
N TYR A 104 12.39 -6.27 -18.75
CA TYR A 104 13.39 -7.33 -19.02
C TYR A 104 13.04 -8.21 -20.21
N GLY A 105 11.95 -7.92 -20.95
CA GLY A 105 11.53 -8.73 -22.09
C GLY A 105 11.08 -10.16 -21.70
N ILE A 106 10.64 -10.37 -20.47
CA ILE A 106 10.21 -11.67 -19.95
C ILE A 106 8.74 -11.91 -20.32
N ASN A 107 8.42 -13.11 -20.81
CA ASN A 107 7.03 -13.47 -21.08
C ASN A 107 6.19 -13.51 -19.81
N LYS A 108 4.95 -13.01 -19.89
CA LYS A 108 3.99 -13.07 -18.79
C LYS A 108 3.74 -14.52 -18.37
N GLY A 109 3.74 -14.78 -17.05
CA GLY A 109 3.48 -16.10 -16.48
C GLY A 109 4.72 -16.95 -16.27
N VAL A 110 5.91 -16.52 -16.69
CA VAL A 110 7.16 -17.22 -16.36
C VAL A 110 7.34 -17.23 -14.84
N GLY A 111 7.46 -18.43 -14.26
CA GLY A 111 7.70 -18.63 -12.84
C GLY A 111 9.16 -18.39 -12.46
N PHE A 112 9.39 -17.87 -11.27
CA PHE A 112 10.72 -17.69 -10.70
C PHE A 112 11.02 -18.84 -9.73
N SER A 113 12.24 -19.37 -9.76
CA SER A 113 12.68 -20.44 -8.85
C SER A 113 12.73 -19.96 -7.38
N THR A 114 12.95 -18.67 -7.21
CA THR A 114 12.92 -17.97 -5.92
C THR A 114 12.10 -16.69 -6.11
N PRO A 115 11.19 -16.33 -5.18
CA PRO A 115 10.45 -15.08 -5.28
C PRO A 115 11.38 -13.88 -5.43
N LEU A 116 11.10 -13.03 -6.42
CA LEU A 116 11.87 -11.81 -6.65
C LEU A 116 11.30 -10.67 -5.80
N LEU A 117 12.19 -9.96 -5.10
CA LEU A 117 11.85 -8.75 -4.38
C LEU A 117 12.33 -7.53 -5.17
N GLU A 118 11.43 -6.59 -5.41
CA GLU A 118 11.69 -5.31 -6.07
C GLU A 118 11.26 -4.16 -5.16
N LEU A 119 11.99 -3.05 -5.23
CA LEU A 119 11.68 -1.81 -4.53
C LEU A 119 11.32 -0.73 -5.54
N PHE A 120 10.23 0.00 -5.29
CA PHE A 120 9.79 1.10 -6.13
C PHE A 120 9.64 2.36 -5.29
N LEU A 121 10.07 3.50 -5.82
CA LEU A 121 9.77 4.78 -5.22
C LEU A 121 8.28 5.08 -5.42
N LYS A 122 7.58 5.36 -4.34
CA LYS A 122 6.17 5.76 -4.39
C LYS A 122 6.05 7.24 -4.76
N ASN A 123 5.99 7.50 -6.05
CA ASN A 123 5.90 8.83 -6.62
C ASN A 123 5.11 8.78 -7.94
N ASP A 124 3.84 9.20 -7.89
CA ASP A 124 2.91 9.17 -9.04
C ASP A 124 3.45 10.00 -10.22
N ASP A 125 4.13 11.13 -9.99
CA ASP A 125 4.68 11.99 -11.04
C ASP A 125 5.84 11.33 -11.79
N LEU A 126 6.55 10.41 -11.13
CA LEU A 126 7.64 9.62 -11.71
C LEU A 126 7.20 8.22 -12.15
N HIS A 127 5.90 7.91 -12.09
CA HIS A 127 5.33 6.59 -12.42
C HIS A 127 5.92 5.43 -11.61
N ASP A 128 6.14 5.65 -10.32
CA ASP A 128 6.66 4.67 -9.36
C ASP A 128 7.89 3.91 -9.91
N PRO A 129 9.04 4.56 -10.12
CA PRO A 129 10.21 3.92 -10.74
C PRO A 129 10.83 2.85 -9.85
N LEU A 130 11.39 1.80 -10.49
CA LEU A 130 12.25 0.82 -9.80
C LEU A 130 13.47 1.54 -9.23
N ILE A 131 13.82 1.24 -7.97
CA ILE A 131 14.89 1.93 -7.26
C ILE A 131 15.83 0.97 -6.51
N GLY A 132 17.11 1.31 -6.46
CA GLY A 132 18.12 0.57 -5.71
C GLY A 132 18.22 1.03 -4.25
N GLU A 133 18.62 0.11 -3.37
CA GLU A 133 18.75 0.38 -1.92
C GLU A 133 19.71 1.53 -1.61
N ASP A 134 20.83 1.64 -2.35
CA ASP A 134 21.80 2.69 -2.12
C ASP A 134 21.22 4.09 -2.39
N VAL A 135 20.37 4.22 -3.41
CA VAL A 135 19.68 5.48 -3.70
C VAL A 135 18.69 5.82 -2.58
N ILE A 136 17.94 4.83 -2.07
CA ILE A 136 16.99 5.04 -0.98
C ILE A 136 17.70 5.58 0.27
N VAL A 137 18.86 5.02 0.59
CA VAL A 137 19.67 5.42 1.77
C VAL A 137 20.28 6.79 1.56
N GLU A 138 20.88 7.05 0.38
CA GLU A 138 21.50 8.33 0.06
C GLU A 138 20.50 9.49 0.09
N MET A 139 19.28 9.23 -0.39
CA MET A 139 18.19 10.20 -0.36
C MET A 139 17.50 10.34 1.01
N ASN A 140 17.96 9.60 2.03
CA ASN A 140 17.39 9.59 3.38
C ASN A 140 15.89 9.24 3.42
N TRP A 141 15.39 8.44 2.47
CA TRP A 141 14.00 7.96 2.50
C TRP A 141 13.80 6.81 3.48
N ALA A 142 14.81 5.94 3.62
CA ALA A 142 14.89 4.94 4.67
C ALA A 142 16.36 4.63 5.02
N THR A 143 16.59 4.17 6.23
CA THR A 143 17.89 3.62 6.66
C THR A 143 18.06 2.17 6.18
N ARG A 144 19.30 1.66 6.17
CA ARG A 144 19.57 0.25 5.84
C ARG A 144 18.85 -0.72 6.79
N ASN A 145 18.68 -0.35 8.06
CA ASN A 145 17.95 -1.17 9.04
C ASN A 145 16.46 -1.22 8.72
N GLU A 146 15.83 -0.09 8.40
CA GLU A 146 14.43 -0.03 7.98
C GLU A 146 14.19 -0.84 6.71
N LEU A 147 15.07 -0.71 5.70
CA LEU A 147 14.98 -1.51 4.47
C LEU A 147 15.07 -3.01 4.74
N ARG A 148 15.98 -3.44 5.63
CA ARG A 148 16.08 -4.84 6.02
C ARG A 148 14.78 -5.31 6.66
N GLU A 149 14.25 -4.57 7.63
CA GLU A 149 13.00 -4.89 8.31
C GLU A 149 11.82 -4.93 7.33
N MET A 150 11.70 -3.96 6.43
CA MET A 150 10.65 -3.94 5.40
C MET A 150 10.69 -5.19 4.53
N LYS A 151 11.88 -5.63 4.09
CA LYS A 151 12.05 -6.84 3.27
C LYS A 151 11.70 -8.10 4.05
N GLU A 152 12.14 -8.22 5.30
CA GLU A 152 11.81 -9.34 6.19
C GLU A 152 10.30 -9.44 6.41
N ARG A 153 9.64 -8.33 6.75
CA ARG A 153 8.18 -8.29 6.92
C ARG A 153 7.43 -8.61 5.63
N ALA A 154 7.90 -8.13 4.48
CA ALA A 154 7.31 -8.45 3.19
C ALA A 154 7.33 -9.96 2.89
N HIS A 155 8.42 -10.66 3.26
CA HIS A 155 8.52 -12.11 3.14
C HIS A 155 7.59 -12.86 4.10
N ILE A 156 7.33 -12.33 5.29
CA ILE A 156 6.35 -12.93 6.23
C ILE A 156 4.91 -12.80 5.69
N VAL A 157 4.62 -11.66 5.06
CA VAL A 157 3.29 -11.39 4.47
C VAL A 157 3.05 -12.18 3.19
N HIS A 158 4.13 -12.52 2.45
CA HIS A 158 4.11 -13.26 1.18
C HIS A 158 3.82 -14.75 1.37
#